data_19d03fddd8c0bbc0625cf679993f73c9
#
_entry.id   19d03fddd8c0bbc0625cf679993f73c9
#
_cell.length_a   1.000
_cell.length_b   1.000
_cell.length_c   1.000
_cell.angle_alpha   90.00
_cell.angle_beta   90.00
_cell.angle_gamma   90.00
#
_symmetry.space_group_name_H-M   'P 1'
#
loop_
_entity.id
_entity.type
_entity.pdbx_description
1 polymer ?
#
loop_
_entity_poly.entity_id
_entity_poly.type
_entity_poly.pdbx_seq_one_letter_code
_entity_poly.pdbx_strand_id
1 'polypeptide(L)'
;MKKTLVLFGVLIFLTALYFSDGESEAPPKPAFKLAEVKKGPISTKISATGIIEPNFKVEVKSKASGEVLSFPLLEGDKVEKGTLLLQLDKSDEKRNVNKAKADLSKATAKLEKAKTALLLQNTKYKTDIKASQSGVISAIANLKESEDKLKRQIELFEQKVVSQESLDTARTLFEVNQQNLIQAESQLQESKDSIHDISMKENEIELVKTEVRLAEIALDEVEERLEETEIIAPLSGTIIEKLVEEGQIISSGISNTNGGTALANIADMSRLFIIADIDETDIGSVKIDHPV
;
A
#
# COMPACT_ATOMS: atom_id res chain seq x y z
N MET A 1 -127.47 56.41 1.70
CA MET A 1 -127.27 54.94 1.60
C MET A 1 -126.36 54.45 0.40
N LYS A 2 -126.01 55.32 -0.59
CA LYS A 2 -125.22 54.88 -1.76
C LYS A 2 -123.67 55.00 -1.55
N LYS A 3 -123.14 55.75 -0.57
CA LYS A 3 -121.70 55.92 -0.35
C LYS A 3 -121.03 54.83 0.58
N THR A 4 -121.81 54.16 1.43
CA THR A 4 -121.38 53.10 2.29
C THR A 4 -121.13 51.74 1.59
N LEU A 5 -121.95 51.54 0.49
CA LEU A 5 -121.89 50.31 -0.30
C LEU A 5 -120.59 50.24 -1.16
N VAL A 6 -120.08 51.42 -1.61
CA VAL A 6 -118.86 51.49 -2.45
C VAL A 6 -117.61 51.30 -1.61
N LEU A 7 -117.57 51.75 -0.33
CA LEU A 7 -116.45 51.59 0.56
C LEU A 7 -116.31 50.14 1.01
N PHE A 8 -117.39 49.37 1.14
CA PHE A 8 -117.41 47.99 1.49
C PHE A 8 -116.90 47.08 0.32
N GLY A 9 -117.26 47.50 -0.94
CA GLY A 9 -116.79 46.81 -2.14
C GLY A 9 -115.32 46.97 -2.39
N VAL A 10 -114.77 48.18 -2.10
CA VAL A 10 -113.34 48.45 -2.25
C VAL A 10 -112.47 47.71 -1.13
N LEU A 11 -113.09 47.59 0.06
CA LEU A 11 -112.42 46.87 1.14
C LEU A 11 -112.34 45.36 0.88
N ILE A 12 -113.39 44.75 0.29
CA ILE A 12 -113.39 43.33 -0.08
C ILE A 12 -112.51 43.09 -1.28
N PHE A 13 -112.41 44.05 -2.20
CA PHE A 13 -111.48 43.91 -3.36
C PHE A 13 -109.99 44.03 -2.92
N LEU A 14 -109.68 44.91 -1.96
CA LEU A 14 -108.34 45.05 -1.40
C LEU A 14 -107.91 43.83 -0.54
N THR A 15 -108.88 43.18 0.18
CA THR A 15 -108.56 41.96 0.94
C THR A 15 -108.45 40.77 -0.01
N ALA A 16 -109.13 40.71 -1.13
CA ALA A 16 -108.95 39.64 -2.14
C ALA A 16 -107.59 39.75 -2.87
N LEU A 17 -107.12 41.00 -3.08
CA LEU A 17 -105.76 41.22 -3.64
C LEU A 17 -104.67 40.89 -2.66
N TYR A 18 -104.92 41.02 -1.36
CA TYR A 18 -103.90 40.69 -0.35
C TYR A 18 -103.75 39.18 -0.04
N PHE A 19 -104.74 38.37 -0.44
CA PHE A 19 -104.74 36.92 -0.25
C PHE A 19 -104.38 36.12 -1.52
N SER A 20 -104.08 36.81 -2.62
CA SER A 20 -103.84 36.17 -3.93
C SER A 20 -102.34 35.88 -4.25
N ASP A 21 -101.40 36.40 -3.41
CA ASP A 21 -99.98 36.15 -3.64
C ASP A 21 -99.39 35.27 -2.55
N GLY A 22 -99.82 34.03 -2.49
CA GLY A 22 -99.24 32.95 -1.66
C GLY A 22 -98.95 31.76 -2.53
N GLU A 23 -98.25 31.93 -3.64
CA GLU A 23 -97.62 30.82 -4.31
C GLU A 23 -96.41 30.39 -3.41
N SER A 24 -96.64 29.36 -2.64
CA SER A 24 -95.60 28.64 -1.94
C SER A 24 -94.74 27.94 -3.02
N GLU A 25 -93.60 28.55 -3.37
CA GLU A 25 -92.54 27.85 -4.11
C GLU A 25 -92.09 26.65 -3.28
N ALA A 26 -92.45 25.47 -3.75
CA ALA A 26 -91.89 24.23 -3.20
C ALA A 26 -90.36 24.24 -3.40
N PRO A 27 -89.58 23.85 -2.39
CA PRO A 27 -88.14 23.85 -2.52
C PRO A 27 -87.73 23.03 -3.76
N PRO A 28 -86.76 23.52 -4.52
CA PRO A 28 -86.34 22.86 -5.76
C PRO A 28 -85.89 21.42 -5.41
N LYS A 29 -86.53 20.45 -6.04
CA LYS A 29 -86.09 19.01 -5.92
C LYS A 29 -84.68 18.94 -6.35
N PRO A 30 -83.77 18.28 -5.54
CA PRO A 30 -82.35 18.11 -5.90
C PRO A 30 -82.33 17.44 -7.29
N ALA A 31 -81.65 18.11 -8.24
CA ALA A 31 -81.43 17.56 -9.58
C ALA A 31 -80.45 16.41 -9.46
N PHE A 32 -80.95 15.20 -9.33
CA PHE A 32 -80.02 13.99 -9.38
C PHE A 32 -79.51 13.88 -10.81
N LYS A 33 -78.22 14.02 -10.97
CA LYS A 33 -77.53 13.65 -12.20
C LYS A 33 -77.44 12.11 -12.24
N LEU A 34 -78.22 11.51 -13.08
CA LEU A 34 -78.10 10.07 -13.36
C LEU A 34 -76.81 9.86 -14.18
N ALA A 35 -75.87 9.12 -13.65
CA ALA A 35 -74.71 8.67 -14.37
C ALA A 35 -74.84 7.16 -14.64
N GLU A 36 -74.51 6.77 -15.85
CA GLU A 36 -74.50 5.36 -16.23
C GLU A 36 -73.29 4.67 -15.56
N VAL A 37 -73.53 3.62 -14.83
CA VAL A 37 -72.43 2.82 -14.18
C VAL A 37 -71.71 1.99 -15.24
N LYS A 38 -70.48 2.35 -15.55
CA LYS A 38 -69.62 1.60 -16.46
C LYS A 38 -68.64 0.81 -15.64
N LYS A 39 -68.46 -0.50 -15.93
CA LYS A 39 -67.41 -1.30 -15.41
C LYS A 39 -66.07 -0.93 -16.13
N GLY A 40 -65.11 -0.43 -15.41
CA GLY A 40 -63.77 -0.09 -15.92
C GLY A 40 -62.68 -0.49 -14.94
N PRO A 41 -61.42 -0.58 -15.36
CA PRO A 41 -60.32 -0.85 -14.44
C PRO A 41 -60.16 0.34 -13.48
N ILE A 42 -60.01 0.03 -12.20
CA ILE A 42 -59.67 1.00 -11.17
C ILE A 42 -58.14 0.94 -11.02
N SER A 43 -57.45 2.02 -11.30
CA SER A 43 -56.02 2.14 -11.02
C SER A 43 -55.82 3.00 -9.76
N THR A 44 -55.14 2.46 -8.78
CA THR A 44 -54.69 3.22 -7.61
C THR A 44 -53.27 3.66 -7.87
N LYS A 45 -52.99 4.95 -7.75
CA LYS A 45 -51.63 5.50 -7.81
C LYS A 45 -51.18 5.78 -6.40
N ILE A 46 -50.04 5.22 -6.05
CA ILE A 46 -49.34 5.49 -4.80
C ILE A 46 -48.24 6.48 -5.12
N SER A 47 -48.17 7.57 -4.38
CA SER A 47 -47.12 8.57 -4.51
C SER A 47 -46.14 8.40 -3.33
N ALA A 48 -44.88 8.26 -3.61
CA ALA A 48 -43.82 8.18 -2.61
C ALA A 48 -42.74 9.21 -2.91
N THR A 49 -42.13 9.72 -1.88
CA THR A 49 -40.90 10.51 -2.00
C THR A 49 -39.70 9.57 -1.86
N GLY A 50 -38.60 9.85 -2.56
CA GLY A 50 -37.43 9.00 -2.47
C GLY A 50 -36.18 9.72 -2.92
N ILE A 51 -35.05 9.08 -2.67
CA ILE A 51 -33.73 9.51 -3.12
C ILE A 51 -33.22 8.57 -4.22
N ILE A 52 -32.49 9.15 -5.16
CA ILE A 52 -31.82 8.37 -6.21
C ILE A 52 -30.38 8.08 -5.73
N GLU A 53 -30.06 6.82 -5.64
CA GLU A 53 -28.71 6.38 -5.28
C GLU A 53 -28.04 5.63 -6.44
N PRO A 54 -26.74 5.85 -6.66
CA PRO A 54 -25.97 5.08 -7.63
C PRO A 54 -25.75 3.64 -7.13
N ASN A 55 -25.53 2.74 -8.08
CA ASN A 55 -25.24 1.33 -7.78
C ASN A 55 -23.98 1.16 -6.90
N PHE A 56 -23.00 2.01 -7.12
CA PHE A 56 -21.72 1.99 -6.40
C PHE A 56 -21.24 3.42 -6.17
N LYS A 57 -20.89 3.74 -4.93
CA LYS A 57 -20.28 5.01 -4.55
C LYS A 57 -19.00 4.71 -3.77
N VAL A 58 -17.88 5.29 -4.20
CA VAL A 58 -16.58 5.17 -3.52
C VAL A 58 -16.09 6.55 -3.15
N GLU A 59 -15.75 6.69 -1.89
CA GLU A 59 -15.07 7.86 -1.35
C GLU A 59 -13.56 7.69 -1.56
N VAL A 60 -12.99 8.52 -2.44
CA VAL A 60 -11.55 8.52 -2.72
C VAL A 60 -10.84 9.27 -1.61
N LYS A 61 -9.92 8.60 -0.92
CA LYS A 61 -9.11 9.18 0.17
C LYS A 61 -7.64 9.22 -0.22
N SER A 62 -6.93 10.22 0.30
CA SER A 62 -5.49 10.29 0.10
C SER A 62 -4.74 9.33 1.01
N LYS A 63 -3.77 8.62 0.45
CA LYS A 63 -2.75 7.89 1.19
C LYS A 63 -1.52 8.75 1.51
N ALA A 64 -1.23 9.76 0.66
CA ALA A 64 -0.16 10.73 0.87
C ALA A 64 -0.69 12.00 1.54
N SER A 65 0.22 12.74 2.20
CA SER A 65 -0.05 14.09 2.72
C SER A 65 0.62 15.12 1.83
N GLY A 66 0.04 16.31 1.73
CA GLY A 66 0.63 17.41 0.96
C GLY A 66 -0.38 18.47 0.58
N GLU A 67 0.09 19.51 -0.09
CA GLU A 67 -0.74 20.55 -0.69
C GLU A 67 -1.27 20.08 -2.05
N VAL A 68 -2.54 20.30 -2.31
CA VAL A 68 -3.17 20.03 -3.61
C VAL A 68 -2.69 21.05 -4.63
N LEU A 69 -1.85 20.64 -5.57
CA LEU A 69 -1.35 21.51 -6.63
C LEU A 69 -2.34 21.68 -7.77
N SER A 70 -3.07 20.63 -8.11
CA SER A 70 -3.99 20.64 -9.25
C SER A 70 -5.10 19.60 -9.06
N PHE A 71 -6.34 20.03 -9.33
CA PHE A 71 -7.51 19.16 -9.41
C PHE A 71 -8.36 19.59 -10.63
N PRO A 72 -7.97 19.19 -11.84
CA PRO A 72 -8.57 19.74 -13.09
C PRO A 72 -10.00 19.27 -13.36
N LEU A 73 -10.48 18.25 -12.65
CA LEU A 73 -11.78 17.65 -12.87
C LEU A 73 -12.86 18.40 -12.08
N LEU A 74 -14.07 18.43 -12.64
CA LEU A 74 -15.26 19.06 -12.07
C LEU A 74 -16.30 18.01 -11.66
N GLU A 75 -17.22 18.42 -10.82
CA GLU A 75 -18.40 17.62 -10.50
C GLU A 75 -19.22 17.38 -11.79
N GLY A 76 -19.62 16.13 -12.00
CA GLY A 76 -20.31 15.69 -13.21
C GLY A 76 -19.37 15.09 -14.27
N ASP A 77 -18.06 15.24 -14.16
CA ASP A 77 -17.12 14.68 -15.13
C ASP A 77 -17.05 13.16 -15.02
N LYS A 78 -16.95 12.51 -16.19
CA LYS A 78 -16.74 11.07 -16.29
C LYS A 78 -15.26 10.75 -16.26
N VAL A 79 -14.90 9.79 -15.42
CA VAL A 79 -13.53 9.32 -15.27
C VAL A 79 -13.44 7.83 -15.51
N GLU A 80 -12.36 7.38 -16.11
CA GLU A 80 -12.02 5.97 -16.23
C GLU A 80 -11.10 5.55 -15.09
N LYS A 81 -11.14 4.28 -14.74
CA LYS A 81 -10.20 3.72 -13.75
C LYS A 81 -8.76 4.00 -14.17
N GLY A 82 -7.95 4.57 -13.27
CA GLY A 82 -6.57 4.96 -13.53
C GLY A 82 -6.39 6.39 -14.04
N THR A 83 -7.47 7.13 -14.31
CA THR A 83 -7.37 8.57 -14.65
C THR A 83 -6.86 9.36 -13.46
N LEU A 84 -5.92 10.29 -13.70
CA LEU A 84 -5.42 11.20 -12.68
C LEU A 84 -6.54 12.14 -12.23
N LEU A 85 -6.87 12.10 -10.94
CA LEU A 85 -7.87 12.97 -10.32
C LEU A 85 -7.26 14.28 -9.86
N LEU A 86 -6.23 14.18 -9.03
CA LEU A 86 -5.51 15.34 -8.51
C LEU A 86 -4.04 15.01 -8.27
N GLN A 87 -3.25 16.06 -8.15
CA GLN A 87 -1.81 15.98 -7.90
C GLN A 87 -1.45 16.79 -6.66
N LEU A 88 -0.69 16.14 -5.76
CA LEU A 88 -0.10 16.79 -4.59
C LEU A 88 1.28 17.35 -4.88
N ASP A 89 1.77 18.25 -4.03
CA ASP A 89 3.16 18.68 -4.06
C ASP A 89 4.09 17.48 -3.76
N LYS A 90 4.98 17.22 -4.71
CA LYS A 90 5.94 16.12 -4.69
C LYS A 90 7.31 16.50 -4.11
N SER A 91 7.49 17.75 -3.76
CA SER A 91 8.82 18.30 -3.43
C SER A 91 9.46 17.58 -2.27
N ASP A 92 8.69 17.27 -1.23
CA ASP A 92 9.17 16.58 -0.04
C ASP A 92 9.44 15.12 -0.34
N GLU A 93 8.52 14.43 -1.04
CA GLU A 93 8.70 13.02 -1.37
C GLU A 93 9.85 12.80 -2.36
N LYS A 94 10.06 13.71 -3.32
CA LYS A 94 11.26 13.69 -4.18
C LYS A 94 12.55 13.79 -3.38
N ARG A 95 12.58 14.65 -2.33
CA ARG A 95 13.75 14.75 -1.44
C ARG A 95 13.98 13.47 -0.66
N ASN A 96 12.90 12.82 -0.18
CA ASN A 96 12.95 11.55 0.52
C ASN A 96 13.50 10.43 -0.37
N VAL A 97 13.03 10.34 -1.62
CA VAL A 97 13.53 9.38 -2.62
C VAL A 97 15.02 9.62 -2.90
N ASN A 98 15.45 10.88 -3.10
CA ASN A 98 16.86 11.19 -3.33
C ASN A 98 17.74 10.81 -2.13
N LYS A 99 17.24 11.00 -0.89
CA LYS A 99 17.94 10.58 0.33
C LYS A 99 18.06 9.06 0.39
N ALA A 100 16.98 8.32 0.16
CA ALA A 100 17.00 6.86 0.17
C ALA A 100 17.91 6.29 -0.93
N LYS A 101 17.94 6.90 -2.14
CA LYS A 101 18.91 6.55 -3.21
C LYS A 101 20.36 6.74 -2.78
N ALA A 102 20.65 7.81 -2.06
CA ALA A 102 21.99 8.06 -1.53
C ALA A 102 22.36 7.04 -0.45
N ASP A 103 21.43 6.67 0.43
CA ASP A 103 21.63 5.66 1.46
C ASP A 103 21.84 4.27 0.83
N LEU A 104 21.10 3.89 -0.20
CA LEU A 104 21.32 2.66 -0.97
C LEU A 104 22.70 2.66 -1.65
N SER A 105 23.10 3.77 -2.27
CA SER A 105 24.43 3.92 -2.87
C SER A 105 25.55 3.76 -1.83
N LYS A 106 25.35 4.28 -0.63
CA LYS A 106 26.29 4.11 0.49
C LYS A 106 26.38 2.64 0.93
N ALA A 107 25.25 1.95 1.07
CA ALA A 107 25.20 0.55 1.45
C ALA A 107 25.86 -0.36 0.39
N THR A 108 25.59 -0.11 -0.89
CA THR A 108 26.21 -0.85 -2.01
C THR A 108 27.72 -0.62 -2.08
N ALA A 109 28.20 0.62 -1.85
CA ALA A 109 29.63 0.91 -1.78
C ALA A 109 30.31 0.17 -0.60
N LYS A 110 29.61 0.05 0.54
CA LYS A 110 30.09 -0.72 1.71
C LYS A 110 30.21 -2.22 1.36
N LEU A 111 29.24 -2.76 0.63
CA LEU A 111 29.26 -4.15 0.15
C LEU A 111 30.45 -4.40 -0.78
N GLU A 112 30.72 -3.53 -1.74
CA GLU A 112 31.85 -3.65 -2.65
C GLU A 112 33.21 -3.56 -1.89
N LYS A 113 33.28 -2.71 -0.87
CA LYS A 113 34.44 -2.66 0.03
C LYS A 113 34.65 -3.98 0.77
N ALA A 114 33.59 -4.57 1.32
CA ALA A 114 33.66 -5.86 2.02
C ALA A 114 34.07 -7.00 1.08
N LYS A 115 33.53 -7.05 -0.15
CA LYS A 115 33.95 -8.04 -1.17
C LYS A 115 35.42 -7.89 -1.54
N THR A 116 35.90 -6.66 -1.70
CA THR A 116 37.31 -6.39 -1.98
C THR A 116 38.20 -6.85 -0.82
N ALA A 117 37.77 -6.60 0.42
CA ALA A 117 38.50 -7.08 1.61
C ALA A 117 38.59 -8.62 1.65
N LEU A 118 37.51 -9.33 1.31
CA LEU A 118 37.50 -10.78 1.19
C LEU A 118 38.48 -11.28 0.11
N LEU A 119 38.49 -10.64 -1.06
CA LEU A 119 39.40 -10.99 -2.15
C LEU A 119 40.85 -10.83 -1.73
N LEU A 120 41.19 -9.74 -1.04
CA LEU A 120 42.53 -9.51 -0.50
C LEU A 120 42.92 -10.58 0.53
N GLN A 121 42.01 -10.92 1.47
CA GLN A 121 42.26 -11.94 2.48
C GLN A 121 42.45 -13.32 1.83
N ASN A 122 41.67 -13.70 0.85
CA ASN A 122 41.82 -14.93 0.09
C ASN A 122 43.16 -14.99 -0.64
N THR A 123 43.61 -13.88 -1.23
CA THR A 123 44.89 -13.79 -1.92
C THR A 123 46.06 -13.97 -0.92
N LYS A 124 45.96 -13.27 0.22
CA LYS A 124 46.94 -13.39 1.31
C LYS A 124 47.03 -14.84 1.82
N TYR A 125 45.90 -15.45 2.16
CA TYR A 125 45.83 -16.85 2.59
C TYR A 125 46.53 -17.80 1.64
N LYS A 126 46.25 -17.72 0.33
CA LYS A 126 46.89 -18.55 -0.69
C LYS A 126 48.40 -18.35 -0.74
N THR A 127 48.86 -17.11 -0.60
CA THR A 127 50.28 -16.77 -0.61
C THR A 127 50.98 -17.30 0.63
N ASP A 128 50.40 -17.11 1.82
CA ASP A 128 50.94 -17.55 3.09
C ASP A 128 51.03 -19.09 3.16
N ILE A 129 49.99 -19.81 2.71
CA ILE A 129 50.03 -21.28 2.59
C ILE A 129 51.17 -21.72 1.67
N LYS A 130 51.32 -21.09 0.50
CA LYS A 130 52.40 -21.46 -0.45
C LYS A 130 53.79 -21.20 0.12
N ALA A 131 53.95 -20.08 0.83
CA ALA A 131 55.22 -19.75 1.49
C ALA A 131 55.57 -20.75 2.61
N SER A 132 54.59 -21.05 3.48
CA SER A 132 54.77 -22.00 4.56
C SER A 132 55.01 -23.44 4.06
N GLN A 133 54.30 -23.86 2.98
CA GLN A 133 54.58 -25.15 2.33
C GLN A 133 56.02 -25.22 1.79
N SER A 134 56.51 -24.15 1.16
CA SER A 134 57.88 -24.08 0.70
C SER A 134 58.90 -24.18 1.86
N GLY A 135 58.56 -23.55 3.01
CA GLY A 135 59.34 -23.66 4.24
C GLY A 135 59.43 -25.11 4.75
N VAL A 136 58.31 -25.83 4.79
CA VAL A 136 58.27 -27.26 5.19
C VAL A 136 59.09 -28.11 4.23
N ILE A 137 58.98 -27.91 2.92
CA ILE A 137 59.77 -28.65 1.91
C ILE A 137 61.28 -28.44 2.15
N SER A 138 61.68 -27.18 2.42
CA SER A 138 63.09 -26.87 2.70
C SER A 138 63.54 -27.51 4.00
N ALA A 139 62.73 -27.50 5.06
CA ALA A 139 63.05 -28.12 6.34
C ALA A 139 63.22 -29.66 6.23
N ILE A 140 62.34 -30.31 5.44
CA ILE A 140 62.40 -31.73 5.12
C ILE A 140 63.69 -32.05 4.39
N ALA A 141 64.15 -31.27 3.44
CA ALA A 141 65.36 -31.46 2.69
C ALA A 141 66.60 -31.36 3.61
N ASN A 142 66.64 -30.34 4.48
CA ASN A 142 67.76 -30.15 5.45
C ASN A 142 67.77 -31.25 6.50
N LEU A 143 66.61 -31.70 6.98
CA LEU A 143 66.51 -32.82 7.91
C LEU A 143 67.12 -34.11 7.28
N LYS A 144 66.71 -34.41 6.06
CA LYS A 144 67.14 -35.56 5.32
C LYS A 144 68.68 -35.54 5.09
N GLU A 145 69.24 -34.38 4.72
CA GLU A 145 70.64 -34.18 4.56
C GLU A 145 71.44 -34.48 5.89
N SER A 146 70.88 -33.90 6.99
CA SER A 146 71.51 -34.12 8.32
C SER A 146 71.36 -35.57 8.83
N GLU A 147 70.28 -36.24 8.52
CA GLU A 147 69.99 -37.65 8.78
C GLU A 147 71.09 -38.55 8.08
N ASP A 148 71.23 -38.32 6.75
CA ASP A 148 72.17 -39.02 5.93
C ASP A 148 73.63 -38.79 6.40
N LYS A 149 73.95 -37.57 6.88
CA LYS A 149 75.23 -37.22 7.45
C LYS A 149 75.43 -37.90 8.80
N LEU A 150 74.45 -37.90 9.68
CA LEU A 150 74.52 -38.58 10.99
C LEU A 150 74.73 -40.09 10.79
N LYS A 151 73.95 -40.72 9.87
CA LYS A 151 74.09 -42.13 9.56
C LYS A 151 75.52 -42.46 9.11
N ARG A 152 76.10 -41.68 8.19
CA ARG A 152 77.53 -41.86 7.78
C ARG A 152 78.46 -41.67 8.93
N GLN A 153 78.26 -40.71 9.85
CA GLN A 153 79.20 -40.51 11.02
C GLN A 153 79.07 -41.65 12.01
N ILE A 154 77.89 -42.27 12.22
CA ILE A 154 77.71 -43.45 13.06
C ILE A 154 78.51 -44.61 12.47
N GLU A 155 78.41 -44.91 11.17
CA GLU A 155 79.13 -46.00 10.50
C GLU A 155 80.67 -45.80 10.60
N LEU A 156 81.16 -44.56 10.39
CA LEU A 156 82.61 -44.25 10.50
C LEU A 156 83.15 -44.29 11.95
N PHE A 157 82.31 -43.93 12.91
CA PHE A 157 82.64 -43.99 14.32
C PHE A 157 82.78 -45.46 14.78
N GLU A 158 81.91 -46.35 14.38
CA GLU A 158 81.97 -47.77 14.62
C GLU A 158 83.25 -48.36 14.04
N GLN A 159 83.76 -47.86 12.90
CA GLN A 159 85.02 -48.19 12.28
C GLN A 159 86.23 -47.50 12.94
N LYS A 160 86.01 -46.65 13.98
CA LYS A 160 87.05 -45.88 14.68
C LYS A 160 87.79 -44.87 13.79
N VAL A 161 87.16 -44.36 12.72
CA VAL A 161 87.75 -43.43 11.76
C VAL A 161 87.54 -41.97 12.17
N VAL A 162 86.44 -41.66 12.93
CA VAL A 162 86.11 -40.30 13.35
C VAL A 162 86.09 -40.17 14.88
N SER A 163 86.18 -38.93 15.40
CA SER A 163 86.11 -38.62 16.83
C SER A 163 84.66 -38.61 17.36
N GLN A 164 84.52 -38.80 18.69
CA GLN A 164 83.23 -38.64 19.37
C GLN A 164 82.61 -37.23 19.14
N GLU A 165 83.43 -36.19 19.16
CA GLU A 165 83.06 -34.82 18.91
C GLU A 165 82.35 -34.63 17.53
N SER A 166 82.92 -35.31 16.48
CA SER A 166 82.35 -35.30 15.13
C SER A 166 80.99 -35.98 15.07
N LEU A 167 80.80 -37.07 15.82
CA LEU A 167 79.54 -37.77 15.94
C LEU A 167 78.49 -36.89 16.70
N ASP A 168 78.91 -36.31 17.83
CA ASP A 168 78.04 -35.47 18.65
C ASP A 168 77.61 -34.22 17.87
N THR A 169 78.49 -33.61 17.08
CA THR A 169 78.17 -32.50 16.17
C THR A 169 77.12 -32.90 15.12
N ALA A 170 77.22 -34.06 14.49
CA ALA A 170 76.26 -34.54 13.50
C ALA A 170 74.91 -34.84 14.14
N ARG A 171 74.92 -35.39 15.40
CA ARG A 171 73.65 -35.62 16.14
C ARG A 171 72.96 -34.32 16.49
N THR A 172 73.65 -33.32 17.00
CA THR A 172 73.12 -32.01 17.33
C THR A 172 72.53 -31.34 16.08
N LEU A 173 73.25 -31.43 14.94
CA LEU A 173 72.69 -30.87 13.67
C LEU A 173 71.43 -31.57 13.23
N PHE A 174 71.28 -32.86 13.38
CA PHE A 174 70.09 -33.62 13.10
C PHE A 174 68.95 -33.17 14.04
N GLU A 175 69.17 -33.07 15.34
CA GLU A 175 68.21 -32.62 16.34
C GLU A 175 67.74 -31.21 16.06
N VAL A 176 68.62 -30.26 15.70
CA VAL A 176 68.28 -28.89 15.32
C VAL A 176 67.39 -28.89 14.06
N ASN A 177 67.70 -29.66 13.02
CA ASN A 177 66.91 -29.72 11.81
C ASN A 177 65.56 -30.41 12.05
N GLN A 178 65.46 -31.35 12.99
CA GLN A 178 64.17 -31.93 13.41
C GLN A 178 63.30 -30.88 14.08
N GLN A 179 63.84 -30.03 14.95
CA GLN A 179 63.13 -28.95 15.56
C GLN A 179 62.68 -27.87 14.52
N ASN A 180 63.60 -27.59 13.55
CA ASN A 180 63.23 -26.67 12.45
C ASN A 180 62.07 -27.20 11.60
N LEU A 181 61.94 -28.51 11.36
CA LEU A 181 60.79 -29.10 10.67
C LEU A 181 59.54 -28.94 11.49
N ILE A 182 59.57 -29.25 12.78
CA ILE A 182 58.36 -29.04 13.67
C ILE A 182 57.91 -27.58 13.64
N GLN A 183 58.86 -26.64 13.69
CA GLN A 183 58.55 -25.22 13.61
C GLN A 183 57.91 -24.85 12.26
N ALA A 184 58.45 -25.35 11.13
CA ALA A 184 57.90 -25.11 9.80
C ALA A 184 56.50 -25.71 9.62
N GLU A 185 56.28 -26.92 10.18
CA GLU A 185 54.93 -27.55 10.19
C GLU A 185 53.96 -26.77 11.03
N SER A 186 54.33 -26.25 12.19
CA SER A 186 53.51 -25.38 13.03
C SER A 186 53.12 -24.09 12.29
N GLN A 187 54.06 -23.46 11.57
CA GLN A 187 53.82 -22.28 10.76
C GLN A 187 52.84 -22.58 9.61
N LEU A 188 52.98 -23.76 8.98
CA LEU A 188 52.01 -24.18 7.96
C LEU A 188 50.61 -24.39 8.56
N GLN A 189 50.52 -24.97 9.76
CA GLN A 189 49.25 -25.15 10.43
C GLN A 189 48.61 -23.81 10.79
N GLU A 190 49.37 -22.85 11.34
CA GLU A 190 48.89 -21.48 11.59
C GLU A 190 48.38 -20.81 10.31
N SER A 191 49.11 -20.96 9.20
CA SER A 191 48.66 -20.45 7.89
C SER A 191 47.35 -21.11 7.41
N LYS A 192 47.15 -22.40 7.70
CA LYS A 192 45.88 -23.11 7.39
C LYS A 192 44.74 -22.62 8.25
N ASP A 193 44.99 -22.39 9.55
CA ASP A 193 43.97 -21.96 10.50
C ASP A 193 43.46 -20.56 10.19
N SER A 194 44.22 -19.73 9.44
CA SER A 194 43.77 -18.45 8.95
C SER A 194 42.58 -18.51 7.93
N ILE A 195 42.11 -19.73 7.55
CA ILE A 195 40.88 -19.95 6.84
C ILE A 195 39.67 -19.41 7.62
N HIS A 196 39.72 -19.37 8.95
CA HIS A 196 38.68 -18.83 9.79
C HIS A 196 38.50 -17.32 9.59
N ASP A 197 39.59 -16.59 9.26
CA ASP A 197 39.51 -15.16 8.92
C ASP A 197 38.69 -14.93 7.64
N ILE A 198 38.81 -15.85 6.69
CA ILE A 198 38.00 -15.82 5.45
C ILE A 198 36.54 -16.00 5.78
N SER A 199 36.19 -17.01 6.61
CA SER A 199 34.82 -17.26 7.03
C SER A 199 34.23 -16.07 7.79
N MET A 200 35.01 -15.38 8.62
CA MET A 200 34.58 -14.14 9.27
C MET A 200 34.25 -13.02 8.24
N LYS A 201 35.09 -12.89 7.20
CA LYS A 201 34.84 -11.93 6.12
C LYS A 201 33.62 -12.28 5.26
N GLU A 202 33.36 -13.57 5.04
CA GLU A 202 32.15 -14.04 4.37
C GLU A 202 30.90 -13.69 5.17
N ASN A 203 30.92 -13.91 6.50
CA ASN A 203 29.82 -13.51 7.39
C ASN A 203 29.63 -11.98 7.42
N GLU A 204 30.71 -11.20 7.39
CA GLU A 204 30.65 -9.74 7.29
C GLU A 204 29.95 -9.30 5.99
N ILE A 205 30.22 -9.96 4.86
CA ILE A 205 29.54 -9.70 3.59
C ILE A 205 28.04 -9.99 3.71
N GLU A 206 27.63 -11.06 4.38
CA GLU A 206 26.22 -11.40 4.55
C GLU A 206 25.46 -10.35 5.39
N LEU A 207 26.11 -9.82 6.44
CA LEU A 207 25.59 -8.70 7.20
C LEU A 207 25.40 -7.45 6.34
N VAL A 208 26.42 -7.09 5.53
CA VAL A 208 26.36 -5.91 4.67
C VAL A 208 25.36 -6.08 3.54
N LYS A 209 25.16 -7.30 3.01
CA LYS A 209 24.06 -7.58 2.07
C LYS A 209 22.69 -7.31 2.68
N THR A 210 22.52 -7.66 3.94
CA THR A 210 21.25 -7.37 4.64
C THR A 210 21.05 -5.86 4.78
N GLU A 211 22.12 -5.06 5.04
CA GLU A 211 22.04 -3.60 5.04
C GLU A 211 21.62 -3.04 3.68
N VAL A 212 22.14 -3.59 2.57
CA VAL A 212 21.74 -3.21 1.20
C VAL A 212 20.24 -3.50 1.00
N ARG A 213 19.79 -4.70 1.38
CA ARG A 213 18.39 -5.07 1.26
C ARG A 213 17.46 -4.16 2.06
N LEU A 214 17.85 -3.76 3.27
CA LEU A 214 17.08 -2.80 4.07
C LEU A 214 17.01 -1.43 3.39
N ALA A 215 18.11 -0.98 2.77
CA ALA A 215 18.13 0.27 2.03
C ALA A 215 17.28 0.20 0.73
N GLU A 216 17.22 -0.97 0.07
CA GLU A 216 16.34 -1.21 -1.08
C GLU A 216 14.87 -1.13 -0.67
N ILE A 217 14.49 -1.79 0.41
CA ILE A 217 13.11 -1.74 0.94
C ILE A 217 12.74 -0.29 1.32
N ALA A 218 13.63 0.42 1.99
CA ALA A 218 13.41 1.81 2.35
C ALA A 218 13.27 2.73 1.14
N LEU A 219 13.97 2.45 0.04
CA LEU A 219 13.80 3.17 -1.23
C LEU A 219 12.44 2.88 -1.85
N ASP A 220 12.05 1.61 -1.93
CA ASP A 220 10.76 1.17 -2.47
C ASP A 220 9.59 1.82 -1.74
N GLU A 221 9.64 1.86 -0.40
CA GLU A 221 8.62 2.54 0.43
C GLU A 221 8.49 4.05 0.14
N VAL A 222 9.58 4.75 -0.11
CA VAL A 222 9.51 6.19 -0.40
C VAL A 222 9.18 6.45 -1.88
N GLU A 223 9.49 5.54 -2.80
CA GLU A 223 9.06 5.61 -4.19
C GLU A 223 7.54 5.35 -4.29
N GLU A 224 6.99 4.39 -3.55
CA GLU A 224 5.54 4.17 -3.45
C GLU A 224 4.83 5.43 -2.90
N ARG A 225 5.35 6.05 -1.83
CA ARG A 225 4.80 7.32 -1.32
C ARG A 225 4.86 8.46 -2.33
N LEU A 226 5.90 8.50 -3.17
CA LEU A 226 5.97 9.48 -4.25
C LEU A 226 4.90 9.22 -5.31
N GLU A 227 4.64 7.97 -5.68
CA GLU A 227 3.57 7.62 -6.61
C GLU A 227 2.19 7.94 -6.02
N GLU A 228 1.99 7.73 -4.72
CA GLU A 228 0.74 8.03 -4.02
C GLU A 228 0.43 9.55 -3.94
N THR A 229 1.37 10.43 -4.33
CA THR A 229 1.08 11.86 -4.51
C THR A 229 0.28 12.16 -5.78
N GLU A 230 0.21 11.22 -6.72
CA GLU A 230 -0.68 11.24 -7.88
C GLU A 230 -1.91 10.40 -7.56
N ILE A 231 -3.02 11.04 -7.22
CA ILE A 231 -4.23 10.34 -6.89
C ILE A 231 -5.01 10.01 -8.16
N ILE A 232 -5.21 8.72 -8.39
CA ILE A 232 -5.90 8.17 -9.55
C ILE A 232 -7.29 7.63 -9.18
N ALA A 233 -8.20 7.58 -10.15
CA ALA A 233 -9.54 7.02 -9.98
C ALA A 233 -9.45 5.49 -9.74
N PRO A 234 -10.00 4.97 -8.62
CA PRO A 234 -9.99 3.54 -8.31
C PRO A 234 -10.97 2.74 -9.18
N LEU A 235 -11.97 3.40 -9.74
CA LEU A 235 -13.00 2.81 -10.61
C LEU A 235 -13.42 3.82 -11.68
N SER A 236 -14.03 3.30 -12.76
CA SER A 236 -14.69 4.14 -13.77
C SER A 236 -16.05 4.59 -13.26
N GLY A 237 -16.35 5.89 -13.41
CA GLY A 237 -17.62 6.46 -12.92
C GLY A 237 -17.73 7.94 -13.20
N THR A 238 -18.59 8.61 -12.46
CA THR A 238 -18.79 10.06 -12.50
C THR A 238 -18.44 10.66 -11.15
N ILE A 239 -17.75 11.79 -11.15
CA ILE A 239 -17.47 12.55 -9.94
C ILE A 239 -18.79 13.18 -9.48
N ILE A 240 -19.27 12.78 -8.30
CA ILE A 240 -20.49 13.34 -7.72
C ILE A 240 -20.19 14.61 -6.93
N GLU A 241 -19.06 14.60 -6.21
CA GLU A 241 -18.73 15.62 -5.25
C GLU A 241 -17.22 15.77 -5.15
N LYS A 242 -16.78 17.02 -5.12
CA LYS A 242 -15.39 17.41 -4.90
C LYS A 242 -15.26 17.96 -3.49
N LEU A 243 -14.46 17.31 -2.65
CA LEU A 243 -14.38 17.60 -1.21
C LEU A 243 -13.14 18.44 -0.82
N VAL A 244 -12.24 18.66 -1.78
CA VAL A 244 -11.02 19.45 -1.58
C VAL A 244 -10.77 20.40 -2.74
N GLU A 245 -10.11 21.51 -2.45
CA GLU A 245 -9.75 22.54 -3.44
C GLU A 245 -8.23 22.65 -3.64
N GLU A 246 -7.81 23.24 -4.75
CA GLU A 246 -6.40 23.56 -5.02
C GLU A 246 -5.86 24.51 -3.95
N GLY A 247 -4.65 24.29 -3.50
CA GLY A 247 -4.00 25.01 -2.40
C GLY A 247 -4.36 24.51 -1.00
N GLN A 248 -5.26 23.53 -0.87
CA GLN A 248 -5.60 22.92 0.42
C GLN A 248 -4.55 21.88 0.82
N ILE A 249 -4.18 21.89 2.11
CA ILE A 249 -3.31 20.85 2.68
C ILE A 249 -4.15 19.68 3.16
N ILE A 250 -3.81 18.49 2.69
CA ILE A 250 -4.48 17.24 3.05
C ILE A 250 -3.58 16.31 3.86
N SER A 251 -4.21 15.47 4.66
CA SER A 251 -3.54 14.49 5.52
C SER A 251 -3.73 13.06 5.00
N SER A 252 -2.66 12.28 5.11
CA SER A 252 -2.65 10.84 4.77
C SER A 252 -3.62 10.04 5.61
N GLY A 253 -4.30 9.07 4.98
CA GLY A 253 -5.15 8.09 5.64
C GLY A 253 -4.39 7.08 6.49
N ILE A 254 -3.11 6.88 6.19
CA ILE A 254 -2.24 5.93 6.91
C ILE A 254 -1.76 6.53 8.23
N SER A 255 -1.54 7.84 8.28
CA SER A 255 -0.99 8.54 9.46
C SER A 255 -2.05 8.96 10.48
N ASN A 256 -3.33 8.88 10.15
CA ASN A 256 -4.42 9.37 11.00
C ASN A 256 -5.41 8.26 11.37
N THR A 257 -5.76 8.18 12.65
CA THR A 257 -6.78 7.27 13.20
C THR A 257 -8.17 7.47 12.56
N ASN A 258 -8.40 8.61 11.90
CA ASN A 258 -9.67 8.97 11.25
C ASN A 258 -9.74 8.64 9.75
N GLY A 259 -8.77 7.89 9.22
CA GLY A 259 -8.87 7.34 7.86
C GLY A 259 -8.55 8.29 6.70
N GLY A 260 -7.88 9.43 6.97
CA GLY A 260 -7.42 10.39 5.95
C GLY A 260 -8.48 11.36 5.44
N THR A 261 -8.02 12.35 4.66
CA THR A 261 -8.90 13.36 4.05
C THR A 261 -9.61 12.75 2.85
N ALA A 262 -10.94 12.84 2.83
CA ALA A 262 -11.74 12.53 1.65
C ALA A 262 -11.52 13.59 0.56
N LEU A 263 -11.30 13.16 -0.66
CA LEU A 263 -10.92 14.01 -1.78
C LEU A 263 -12.08 14.23 -2.76
N ALA A 264 -12.73 13.15 -3.14
CA ALA A 264 -13.87 13.14 -4.05
C ALA A 264 -14.73 11.90 -3.85
N ASN A 265 -15.99 12.03 -4.21
CA ASN A 265 -16.92 10.92 -4.32
C ASN A 265 -17.11 10.55 -5.79
N ILE A 266 -16.78 9.29 -6.14
CA ILE A 266 -16.99 8.75 -7.50
C ILE A 266 -18.08 7.69 -7.43
N ALA A 267 -19.02 7.74 -8.36
CA ALA A 267 -20.08 6.74 -8.44
C ALA A 267 -20.26 6.18 -9.83
N ASP A 268 -20.66 4.91 -9.88
CA ASP A 268 -21.11 4.25 -11.09
C ASP A 268 -22.57 4.60 -11.35
N MET A 269 -22.80 5.46 -12.33
CA MET A 269 -24.13 5.92 -12.77
C MET A 269 -24.78 5.00 -13.80
N SER A 270 -24.19 3.84 -14.11
CA SER A 270 -24.74 2.91 -15.10
C SER A 270 -26.08 2.32 -14.67
N ARG A 271 -26.29 2.19 -13.37
CA ARG A 271 -27.54 1.77 -12.74
C ARG A 271 -27.86 2.70 -11.57
N LEU A 272 -29.09 3.13 -11.53
CA LEU A 272 -29.56 3.97 -10.44
C LEU A 272 -30.69 3.23 -9.71
N PHE A 273 -30.67 3.32 -8.41
CA PHE A 273 -31.72 2.82 -7.53
C PHE A 273 -32.49 3.98 -6.96
N ILE A 274 -33.80 3.82 -6.88
CA ILE A 274 -34.67 4.75 -6.18
C ILE A 274 -35.04 4.11 -4.84
N ILE A 275 -34.61 4.72 -3.76
CA ILE A 275 -35.03 4.34 -2.42
C ILE A 275 -36.22 5.24 -2.07
N ALA A 276 -37.42 4.66 -2.09
CA ALA A 276 -38.69 5.41 -1.87
C ALA A 276 -39.23 5.11 -0.47
N ASP A 277 -39.62 6.18 0.24
CA ASP A 277 -40.32 6.09 1.50
C ASP A 277 -41.83 6.01 1.22
N ILE A 278 -42.43 4.85 1.51
CA ILE A 278 -43.84 4.58 1.30
C ILE A 278 -44.53 4.62 2.65
N ASP A 279 -45.70 5.33 2.69
CA ASP A 279 -46.52 5.41 3.89
C ASP A 279 -47.02 4.01 4.32
N GLU A 280 -47.08 3.79 5.63
CA GLU A 280 -47.48 2.51 6.22
C GLU A 280 -48.90 2.09 5.74
N THR A 281 -49.76 3.05 5.44
CA THR A 281 -51.13 2.80 4.95
C THR A 281 -51.14 2.24 3.53
N ASP A 282 -50.16 2.58 2.70
CA ASP A 282 -50.12 2.24 1.28
C ASP A 282 -49.23 1.02 0.97
N ILE A 283 -48.35 0.65 1.90
CA ILE A 283 -47.37 -0.45 1.71
C ILE A 283 -48.05 -1.80 1.39
N GLY A 284 -49.27 -2.04 1.92
CA GLY A 284 -50.04 -3.25 1.65
C GLY A 284 -50.47 -3.43 0.20
N SER A 285 -50.46 -2.34 -0.58
CA SER A 285 -50.85 -2.32 -2.00
C SER A 285 -49.63 -2.46 -2.94
N VAL A 286 -48.40 -2.36 -2.42
CA VAL A 286 -47.18 -2.48 -3.19
C VAL A 286 -46.80 -3.94 -3.34
N LYS A 287 -46.44 -4.35 -4.55
CA LYS A 287 -45.96 -5.70 -4.87
C LYS A 287 -44.62 -5.62 -5.61
N ILE A 288 -43.83 -6.70 -5.51
CA ILE A 288 -42.63 -6.86 -6.30
C ILE A 288 -43.00 -6.77 -7.79
N ASP A 289 -42.16 -6.13 -8.58
CA ASP A 289 -42.33 -5.89 -10.03
C ASP A 289 -43.51 -4.97 -10.42
N HIS A 290 -44.07 -4.16 -9.51
CA HIS A 290 -44.97 -3.10 -9.88
C HIS A 290 -44.25 -2.07 -10.77
N PRO A 291 -44.88 -1.64 -11.86
CA PRO A 291 -44.32 -0.56 -12.70
C PRO A 291 -44.28 0.74 -11.89
N VAL A 292 -43.16 1.44 -11.97
CA VAL A 292 -42.93 2.75 -11.35
C VAL A 292 -43.08 3.85 -12.40
#